data_4b075515e60c823c8936b519d4952fa7
#
_entry.id   4b075515e60c823c8936b519d4952fa7
#
_cell.length_a   1.000
_cell.length_b   1.000
_cell.length_c   1.000
_cell.angle_alpha   90.00
_cell.angle_beta   90.00
_cell.angle_gamma   90.00
#
_symmetry.space_group_name_H-M   'P 1'
#
loop_
_entity.id
_entity.type
_entity.pdbx_description
1 polymer ?
#
loop_
_entity_poly.entity_id
_entity_poly.type
_entity_poly.pdbx_seq_one_letter_code
_entity_poly.pdbx_strand_id
1 'polypeptide(L)'
;MRSDIIVIGGGAAGLVAAIGAARELAKTENGGTVTVLEKMPKAGRKVMITGKGRCNFTNVKEWGDFSDHIRTDVNFVSPSWHNLTPQGVMDLLKSVGLRSVVERGDRVFPESHMAGDVVDSLLRCCTLEGVKVVTDCEVKTIDPTPRGFSLDCVQTSRKQVRIPVDDPRKLRPGKPAPTREELTIEPVEYTCRKLIIATGGLSYPGTGSTGDGYLWAEEMGHRVAPCFPSLTALVPVGYKNLETNPLADEIKTAFRGRTVYGKTKERKIAPLPKWYPTFPAHIERIVPLSALGEQFNGNTLENVQLTLLVGGDAVQTEFGDIEFTDGGLEGPLGFMVSRRAVKALNDGQKVAVELDLKPAVEVEKLDADIHERWQEIIHDERSKGQSFHRLFRILLGKLIPWNLTIPFLDTHADVSVDTLAAALKAWRMDIAGFVGFERCVVTAGGIDTSEVVAKTLESKKQPGLYFAGEVLDMDCDTGGYNLQVAFSTGYLAGQSAAKALNNN
;
A
#
# COMPACT_ATOMS: atom_id res chain seq x y z
N MET A 1 11.01 -29.84 8.71
CA MET A 1 9.53 -30.06 8.66
C MET A 1 9.11 -30.21 7.20
N ARG A 2 8.09 -31.05 6.90
CA ARG A 2 7.67 -31.31 5.50
C ARG A 2 6.22 -30.88 5.27
N SER A 3 5.95 -30.28 4.13
CA SER A 3 4.62 -29.95 3.63
C SER A 3 4.55 -30.21 2.11
N ASP A 4 3.39 -30.51 1.54
CA ASP A 4 3.29 -30.68 0.09
C ASP A 4 3.37 -29.33 -0.63
N ILE A 5 2.71 -28.32 -0.07
CA ILE A 5 2.77 -26.94 -0.55
C ILE A 5 3.17 -26.03 0.60
N ILE A 6 4.17 -25.19 0.35
CA ILE A 6 4.52 -24.08 1.25
C ILE A 6 4.20 -22.76 0.56
N VAL A 7 3.59 -21.85 1.33
CA VAL A 7 3.34 -20.46 0.94
C VAL A 7 4.20 -19.57 1.83
N ILE A 8 5.04 -18.72 1.25
CA ILE A 8 5.84 -17.73 1.98
C ILE A 8 5.11 -16.39 1.97
N GLY A 9 4.76 -15.91 3.14
CA GLY A 9 4.02 -14.66 3.38
C GLY A 9 2.55 -14.90 3.73
N GLY A 10 2.18 -14.54 4.95
CA GLY A 10 0.81 -14.63 5.49
C GLY A 10 -0.02 -13.37 5.23
N GLY A 11 0.18 -12.70 4.08
CA GLY A 11 -0.60 -11.55 3.62
C GLY A 11 -1.88 -11.95 2.88
N ALA A 12 -2.53 -10.98 2.23
CA ALA A 12 -3.76 -11.18 1.45
C ALA A 12 -3.61 -12.31 0.42
N ALA A 13 -2.59 -12.22 -0.45
CA ALA A 13 -2.35 -13.21 -1.49
C ALA A 13 -2.01 -14.59 -0.90
N GLY A 14 -1.13 -14.64 0.11
CA GLY A 14 -0.65 -15.91 0.65
C GLY A 14 -1.70 -16.69 1.41
N LEU A 15 -2.55 -16.04 2.23
CA LEU A 15 -3.64 -16.72 2.92
C LEU A 15 -4.65 -17.29 1.92
N VAL A 16 -5.00 -16.54 0.88
CA VAL A 16 -5.95 -17.00 -0.14
C VAL A 16 -5.31 -18.05 -1.05
N ALA A 17 -4.00 -18.00 -1.30
CA ALA A 17 -3.28 -19.06 -2.00
C ALA A 17 -3.35 -20.38 -1.22
N ALA A 18 -3.13 -20.33 0.08
CA ALA A 18 -3.21 -21.52 0.94
C ALA A 18 -4.62 -22.11 0.98
N ILE A 19 -5.66 -21.26 1.04
CA ILE A 19 -7.07 -21.68 0.98
C ILE A 19 -7.36 -22.36 -0.37
N GLY A 20 -6.95 -21.74 -1.49
CA GLY A 20 -7.14 -22.30 -2.83
C GLY A 20 -6.44 -23.64 -3.02
N ALA A 21 -5.21 -23.76 -2.49
CA ALA A 21 -4.45 -25.01 -2.52
C ALA A 21 -5.12 -26.11 -1.70
N ALA A 22 -5.51 -25.82 -0.47
CA ALA A 22 -6.13 -26.80 0.42
C ALA A 22 -7.47 -27.32 -0.14
N ARG A 23 -8.32 -26.43 -0.66
CA ARG A 23 -9.58 -26.80 -1.33
C ARG A 23 -9.38 -27.68 -2.55
N GLU A 24 -8.33 -27.44 -3.32
CA GLU A 24 -8.04 -28.25 -4.50
C GLU A 24 -7.49 -29.63 -4.10
N LEU A 25 -6.62 -29.69 -3.10
CA LEU A 25 -6.10 -30.96 -2.55
C LEU A 25 -7.22 -31.81 -1.93
N ALA A 26 -8.19 -31.20 -1.27
CA ALA A 26 -9.33 -31.92 -0.67
C ALA A 26 -10.23 -32.64 -1.69
N LYS A 27 -10.10 -32.32 -2.99
CA LYS A 27 -10.84 -33.03 -4.07
C LYS A 27 -10.23 -34.40 -4.41
N THR A 28 -9.07 -34.72 -3.87
CA THR A 28 -8.34 -35.97 -4.16
C THR A 28 -8.35 -36.90 -2.95
N GLU A 29 -8.36 -38.19 -3.22
CA GLU A 29 -8.38 -39.21 -2.16
C GLU A 29 -7.14 -39.18 -1.24
N ASN A 30 -6.00 -38.74 -1.76
CA ASN A 30 -4.75 -38.67 -1.02
C ASN A 30 -4.61 -37.43 -0.15
N GLY A 31 -5.44 -36.41 -0.37
CA GLY A 31 -5.31 -35.13 0.31
C GLY A 31 -3.94 -34.49 0.10
N GLY A 32 -3.54 -33.65 1.04
CA GLY A 32 -2.22 -33.01 1.06
C GLY A 32 -2.12 -31.95 2.15
N THR A 33 -0.91 -31.51 2.44
CA THR A 33 -0.60 -30.55 3.49
C THR A 33 -0.19 -29.21 2.93
N VAL A 34 -0.78 -28.14 3.48
CA VAL A 34 -0.46 -26.75 3.12
C VAL A 34 0.02 -26.00 4.35
N THR A 35 1.18 -25.35 4.25
CA THR A 35 1.74 -24.53 5.33
C THR A 35 2.04 -23.12 4.83
N VAL A 36 1.59 -22.12 5.57
CA VAL A 36 1.97 -20.71 5.38
C VAL A 36 3.07 -20.38 6.37
N LEU A 37 4.18 -19.80 5.88
CA LEU A 37 5.28 -19.28 6.69
C LEU A 37 5.22 -17.75 6.68
N GLU A 38 5.02 -17.14 7.85
CA GLU A 38 4.94 -15.69 8.04
C GLU A 38 6.02 -15.24 9.02
N LYS A 39 6.87 -14.31 8.58
CA LYS A 39 7.98 -13.82 9.43
C LYS A 39 7.54 -12.92 10.57
N MET A 40 6.37 -12.28 10.44
CA MET A 40 5.84 -11.39 11.46
C MET A 40 5.08 -12.17 12.54
N PRO A 41 4.89 -11.59 13.75
CA PRO A 41 4.16 -12.25 14.85
C PRO A 41 2.69 -12.51 14.56
N LYS A 42 2.13 -11.84 13.54
CA LYS A 42 0.74 -11.99 13.12
C LYS A 42 0.65 -11.92 11.61
N ALA A 43 -0.13 -12.80 11.01
CA ALA A 43 -0.48 -12.74 9.60
C ALA A 43 -1.41 -11.54 9.31
N GLY A 44 -1.47 -11.11 8.05
CA GLY A 44 -2.40 -10.07 7.60
C GLY A 44 -2.05 -8.64 8.03
N ARG A 45 -0.86 -8.36 8.55
CA ARG A 45 -0.50 -7.04 9.11
C ARG A 45 -0.74 -5.89 8.15
N LYS A 46 -0.39 -6.03 6.86
CA LYS A 46 -0.63 -4.99 5.87
C LYS A 46 -2.12 -4.82 5.59
N VAL A 47 -2.91 -5.88 5.58
CA VAL A 47 -4.37 -5.82 5.44
C VAL A 47 -5.00 -5.00 6.57
N MET A 48 -4.52 -5.16 7.81
CA MET A 48 -5.00 -4.43 8.99
C MET A 48 -4.95 -2.90 8.87
N ILE A 49 -4.03 -2.36 8.08
CA ILE A 49 -3.84 -0.91 7.92
C ILE A 49 -4.49 -0.34 6.66
N THR A 50 -5.05 -1.19 5.79
CA THR A 50 -5.68 -0.76 4.54
C THR A 50 -6.95 0.04 4.80
N GLY A 51 -7.23 1.03 3.93
CA GLY A 51 -8.41 1.87 4.05
C GLY A 51 -8.52 2.58 5.41
N LYS A 52 -7.40 3.01 5.99
CA LYS A 52 -7.32 3.63 7.33
C LYS A 52 -7.90 2.71 8.43
N GLY A 53 -7.66 1.41 8.31
CA GLY A 53 -8.15 0.39 9.25
C GLY A 53 -9.57 -0.13 8.98
N ARG A 54 -10.24 0.35 7.90
CA ARG A 54 -11.57 -0.12 7.47
C ARG A 54 -11.51 -1.30 6.50
N CYS A 55 -10.43 -1.47 5.77
CA CYS A 55 -10.19 -2.47 4.72
C CYS A 55 -11.20 -2.43 3.57
N ASN A 56 -10.92 -1.60 2.57
CA ASN A 56 -11.56 -1.73 1.26
C ASN A 56 -10.99 -2.98 0.56
N PHE A 57 -11.62 -4.15 0.74
CA PHE A 57 -11.01 -5.41 0.36
C PHE A 57 -11.26 -5.83 -1.09
N THR A 58 -12.26 -5.26 -1.76
CA THR A 58 -12.50 -5.47 -3.20
C THR A 58 -13.33 -4.32 -3.79
N ASN A 59 -13.59 -4.40 -5.11
CA ASN A 59 -14.46 -3.51 -5.86
C ASN A 59 -15.36 -4.36 -6.75
N VAL A 60 -16.70 -4.12 -6.73
CA VAL A 60 -17.67 -4.95 -7.45
C VAL A 60 -17.87 -4.58 -8.92
N LYS A 61 -17.00 -3.75 -9.48
CA LYS A 61 -17.00 -3.47 -10.91
C LYS A 61 -16.84 -4.75 -11.74
N GLU A 62 -17.51 -4.81 -12.87
CA GLU A 62 -17.31 -5.85 -13.87
C GLU A 62 -15.91 -5.72 -14.53
N TRP A 63 -15.45 -6.78 -15.16
CA TRP A 63 -14.09 -6.83 -15.72
C TRP A 63 -13.76 -5.66 -16.65
N GLY A 64 -14.68 -5.24 -17.48
CA GLY A 64 -14.46 -4.10 -18.40
C GLY A 64 -13.98 -2.86 -17.66
N ASP A 65 -14.78 -2.41 -16.67
CA ASP A 65 -14.46 -1.23 -15.86
C ASP A 65 -13.32 -1.50 -14.86
N PHE A 66 -13.24 -2.72 -14.32
CA PHE A 66 -12.17 -3.09 -13.36
C PHE A 66 -10.80 -3.03 -14.02
N SER A 67 -10.68 -3.52 -15.26
CA SER A 67 -9.41 -3.58 -15.98
C SER A 67 -8.79 -2.21 -16.27
N ASP A 68 -9.61 -1.17 -16.38
CA ASP A 68 -9.14 0.22 -16.58
C ASP A 68 -8.33 0.76 -15.39
N HIS A 69 -8.45 0.11 -14.22
CA HIS A 69 -7.72 0.46 -13.00
C HIS A 69 -6.43 -0.34 -12.80
N ILE A 70 -6.11 -1.28 -13.68
CA ILE A 70 -4.84 -2.02 -13.69
C ILE A 70 -3.79 -1.20 -14.44
N ARG A 71 -2.64 -0.96 -13.82
CA ARG A 71 -1.59 -0.08 -14.37
C ARG A 71 -0.44 -0.83 -15.06
N THR A 72 -0.57 -2.15 -15.16
CA THR A 72 0.40 -3.05 -15.76
C THR A 72 -0.26 -3.95 -16.82
N ASP A 73 0.15 -5.21 -16.95
CA ASP A 73 -0.41 -6.13 -17.96
C ASP A 73 -1.79 -6.67 -17.55
N VAL A 74 -2.84 -6.06 -18.12
CA VAL A 74 -4.24 -6.49 -17.94
C VAL A 74 -4.48 -7.94 -18.36
N ASN A 75 -3.82 -8.40 -19.43
CA ASN A 75 -3.98 -9.76 -19.93
C ASN A 75 -3.38 -10.80 -18.99
N PHE A 76 -2.33 -10.42 -18.26
CA PHE A 76 -1.75 -11.27 -17.22
C PHE A 76 -2.70 -11.44 -16.02
N VAL A 77 -3.41 -10.40 -15.62
CA VAL A 77 -4.32 -10.42 -14.47
C VAL A 77 -5.64 -11.13 -14.80
N SER A 78 -6.12 -11.03 -16.03
CA SER A 78 -7.44 -11.51 -16.47
C SER A 78 -7.75 -12.97 -16.07
N PRO A 79 -6.88 -13.96 -16.27
CA PRO A 79 -7.17 -15.34 -15.87
C PRO A 79 -7.40 -15.49 -14.36
N SER A 80 -6.63 -14.78 -13.55
CA SER A 80 -6.74 -14.80 -12.10
C SER A 80 -8.05 -14.16 -11.63
N TRP A 81 -8.39 -13.02 -12.18
CA TRP A 81 -9.60 -12.29 -11.83
C TRP A 81 -10.87 -13.11 -12.17
N HIS A 82 -10.93 -13.75 -13.33
CA HIS A 82 -12.05 -14.60 -13.71
C HIS A 82 -12.12 -15.90 -12.89
N ASN A 83 -10.99 -16.37 -12.36
CA ASN A 83 -10.95 -17.55 -11.50
C ASN A 83 -11.48 -17.27 -10.08
N LEU A 84 -11.22 -16.08 -9.53
CA LEU A 84 -11.80 -15.59 -8.27
C LEU A 84 -12.20 -14.12 -8.43
N THR A 85 -13.47 -13.90 -8.77
CA THR A 85 -14.06 -12.58 -8.97
C THR A 85 -14.27 -11.85 -7.65
N PRO A 86 -14.58 -10.53 -7.66
CA PRO A 86 -15.02 -9.80 -6.48
C PRO A 86 -16.15 -10.48 -5.72
N GLN A 87 -17.15 -10.98 -6.42
CA GLN A 87 -18.24 -11.73 -5.80
C GLN A 87 -17.74 -13.03 -5.15
N GLY A 88 -16.81 -13.73 -5.80
CA GLY A 88 -16.18 -14.94 -5.24
C GLY A 88 -15.42 -14.67 -3.95
N VAL A 89 -14.73 -13.51 -3.83
CA VAL A 89 -14.08 -13.07 -2.59
C VAL A 89 -15.11 -12.77 -1.51
N MET A 90 -16.18 -12.05 -1.85
CA MET A 90 -17.27 -11.76 -0.91
C MET A 90 -17.93 -13.05 -0.39
N ASP A 91 -18.18 -14.02 -1.26
CA ASP A 91 -18.78 -15.31 -0.91
C ASP A 91 -17.83 -16.15 -0.05
N LEU A 92 -16.53 -16.15 -0.35
CA LEU A 92 -15.51 -16.80 0.47
C LEU A 92 -15.53 -16.28 1.91
N LEU A 93 -15.51 -14.95 2.08
CA LEU A 93 -15.52 -14.34 3.42
C LEU A 93 -16.89 -14.49 4.12
N LYS A 94 -17.97 -14.42 3.36
CA LYS A 94 -19.34 -14.66 3.86
C LYS A 94 -19.52 -16.08 4.40
N SER A 95 -18.86 -17.08 3.79
CA SER A 95 -18.96 -18.48 4.23
C SER A 95 -18.46 -18.71 5.67
N VAL A 96 -17.65 -17.79 6.20
CA VAL A 96 -17.16 -17.80 7.59
C VAL A 96 -17.77 -16.68 8.44
N GLY A 97 -18.83 -16.04 7.95
CA GLY A 97 -19.65 -15.09 8.71
C GLY A 97 -19.30 -13.62 8.53
N LEU A 98 -18.37 -13.24 7.63
CA LEU A 98 -18.12 -11.83 7.35
C LEU A 98 -19.22 -11.26 6.44
N ARG A 99 -19.94 -10.25 6.93
CA ARG A 99 -20.84 -9.44 6.11
C ARG A 99 -20.12 -8.26 5.51
N SER A 100 -20.50 -7.85 4.31
CA SER A 100 -19.89 -6.74 3.58
C SER A 100 -20.91 -5.73 3.13
N VAL A 101 -20.47 -4.49 2.95
CA VAL A 101 -21.25 -3.35 2.43
C VAL A 101 -20.54 -2.76 1.23
N VAL A 102 -21.32 -2.40 0.21
CA VAL A 102 -20.84 -1.67 -0.98
C VAL A 102 -21.06 -0.18 -0.76
N GLU A 103 -20.01 0.60 -0.87
CA GLU A 103 -20.03 2.06 -0.75
C GLU A 103 -19.84 2.75 -2.11
N ARG A 104 -19.89 4.09 -2.12
CA ARG A 104 -19.68 4.93 -3.32
C ARG A 104 -18.41 4.49 -4.07
N GLY A 105 -18.52 4.37 -5.40
CA GLY A 105 -17.44 3.92 -6.28
C GLY A 105 -17.24 2.41 -6.26
N ASP A 106 -18.30 1.67 -5.94
CA ASP A 106 -18.34 0.19 -5.98
C ASP A 106 -17.33 -0.48 -5.02
N ARG A 107 -16.87 0.27 -4.02
CA ARG A 107 -15.89 -0.17 -3.00
C ARG A 107 -16.56 -1.05 -1.95
N VAL A 108 -15.95 -2.17 -1.63
CA VAL A 108 -16.48 -3.13 -0.66
C VAL A 108 -15.69 -3.10 0.64
N PHE A 109 -16.42 -2.95 1.73
CA PHE A 109 -15.87 -2.97 3.09
C PHE A 109 -16.55 -4.05 3.93
N PRO A 110 -15.91 -4.56 5.01
CA PRO A 110 -16.65 -5.31 6.02
C PRO A 110 -17.72 -4.40 6.64
N GLU A 111 -18.90 -4.93 6.96
CA GLU A 111 -20.00 -4.17 7.57
C GLU A 111 -19.59 -3.52 8.91
N SER A 112 -18.67 -4.13 9.63
CA SER A 112 -18.08 -3.59 10.85
C SER A 112 -17.13 -2.40 10.63
N HIS A 113 -16.70 -2.16 9.41
CA HIS A 113 -15.61 -1.24 9.06
C HIS A 113 -14.30 -1.49 9.82
N MET A 114 -14.03 -2.74 10.21
CA MET A 114 -12.80 -3.13 10.90
C MET A 114 -11.98 -4.10 10.04
N ALA A 115 -10.79 -3.68 9.66
CA ALA A 115 -9.87 -4.51 8.87
C ALA A 115 -9.49 -5.84 9.57
N GLY A 116 -9.54 -5.85 10.89
CA GLY A 116 -9.33 -7.04 11.71
C GLY A 116 -10.27 -8.18 11.35
N ASP A 117 -11.54 -7.88 11.11
CA ASP A 117 -12.55 -8.90 10.81
C ASP A 117 -12.28 -9.59 9.46
N VAL A 118 -11.70 -8.87 8.50
CA VAL A 118 -11.26 -9.46 7.22
C VAL A 118 -10.10 -10.43 7.46
N VAL A 119 -9.09 -10.03 8.23
CA VAL A 119 -7.95 -10.90 8.56
C VAL A 119 -8.39 -12.12 9.35
N ASP A 120 -9.21 -11.95 10.37
CA ASP A 120 -9.75 -13.05 11.20
C ASP A 120 -10.59 -14.02 10.37
N SER A 121 -11.35 -13.51 9.39
CA SER A 121 -12.13 -14.35 8.47
C SER A 121 -11.23 -15.15 7.54
N LEU A 122 -10.16 -14.56 6.99
CA LEU A 122 -9.18 -15.30 6.19
C LEU A 122 -8.48 -16.39 7.00
N LEU A 123 -8.07 -16.09 8.23
CA LEU A 123 -7.46 -17.09 9.13
C LEU A 123 -8.44 -18.20 9.51
N ARG A 124 -9.73 -17.86 9.70
CA ARG A 124 -10.79 -18.85 9.94
C ARG A 124 -10.99 -19.76 8.73
N CYS A 125 -11.00 -19.22 7.51
CA CYS A 125 -10.99 -20.03 6.29
C CYS A 125 -9.79 -20.97 6.26
N CYS A 126 -8.58 -20.48 6.52
CA CYS A 126 -7.38 -21.33 6.61
C CYS A 126 -7.53 -22.48 7.61
N THR A 127 -8.06 -22.17 8.80
CA THR A 127 -8.28 -23.20 9.85
C THR A 127 -9.29 -24.26 9.41
N LEU A 128 -10.40 -23.86 8.81
CA LEU A 128 -11.44 -24.77 8.33
C LEU A 128 -10.95 -25.68 7.20
N GLU A 129 -10.05 -25.19 6.35
CA GLU A 129 -9.44 -25.95 5.25
C GLU A 129 -8.19 -26.74 5.71
N GLY A 130 -7.87 -26.75 6.99
CA GLY A 130 -6.71 -27.50 7.54
C GLY A 130 -5.35 -26.91 7.20
N VAL A 131 -5.28 -25.64 6.81
CA VAL A 131 -4.02 -24.94 6.52
C VAL A 131 -3.28 -24.64 7.83
N LYS A 132 -1.99 -24.98 7.87
CA LYS A 132 -1.11 -24.61 8.99
C LYS A 132 -0.51 -23.22 8.74
N VAL A 133 -0.83 -22.24 9.56
CA VAL A 133 -0.20 -20.91 9.54
C VAL A 133 0.84 -20.83 10.65
N VAL A 134 2.10 -20.62 10.28
CA VAL A 134 3.24 -20.50 11.20
C VAL A 134 3.75 -19.08 11.16
N THR A 135 3.55 -18.35 12.25
CA THR A 135 4.04 -16.98 12.43
C THR A 135 5.41 -16.96 13.12
N ASP A 136 6.06 -15.79 13.15
CA ASP A 136 7.43 -15.63 13.66
C ASP A 136 8.45 -16.60 12.99
N CYS A 137 8.18 -17.01 11.75
CA CYS A 137 8.99 -17.93 10.97
C CYS A 137 9.54 -17.22 9.73
N GLU A 138 10.79 -16.78 9.80
CA GLU A 138 11.47 -16.05 8.73
C GLU A 138 12.26 -17.03 7.84
N VAL A 139 11.90 -17.09 6.56
CA VAL A 139 12.67 -17.82 5.54
C VAL A 139 13.94 -17.03 5.24
N LYS A 140 15.09 -17.70 5.25
CA LYS A 140 16.40 -17.11 4.97
C LYS A 140 16.93 -17.48 3.59
N THR A 141 16.84 -18.76 3.22
CA THR A 141 17.25 -19.25 1.90
C THR A 141 16.20 -20.19 1.33
N ILE A 142 16.22 -20.34 0.02
CA ILE A 142 15.37 -21.27 -0.73
C ILE A 142 16.27 -22.00 -1.71
N ASP A 143 16.40 -23.31 -1.55
CA ASP A 143 17.22 -24.17 -2.40
C ASP A 143 16.33 -25.11 -3.23
N PRO A 144 16.32 -24.97 -4.57
CA PRO A 144 15.68 -25.94 -5.45
C PRO A 144 16.31 -27.33 -5.31
N THR A 145 15.47 -28.35 -5.21
CA THR A 145 15.90 -29.77 -5.12
C THR A 145 15.23 -30.59 -6.21
N PRO A 146 15.70 -31.82 -6.50
CA PRO A 146 15.05 -32.68 -7.49
C PRO A 146 13.58 -33.04 -7.17
N ARG A 147 13.15 -32.84 -5.92
CA ARG A 147 11.79 -33.19 -5.46
C ARG A 147 10.96 -31.99 -5.01
N GLY A 148 11.42 -30.74 -5.26
CA GLY A 148 10.77 -29.52 -4.85
C GLY A 148 11.76 -28.51 -4.26
N PHE A 149 11.57 -28.07 -3.03
CA PHE A 149 12.38 -27.01 -2.41
C PHE A 149 12.72 -27.36 -0.96
N SER A 150 13.93 -26.95 -0.54
CA SER A 150 14.35 -26.86 0.86
C SER A 150 14.47 -25.39 1.27
N LEU A 151 13.98 -25.06 2.45
CA LEU A 151 13.94 -23.70 2.99
C LEU A 151 14.63 -23.70 4.35
N ASP A 152 15.71 -22.92 4.47
CA ASP A 152 16.28 -22.60 5.76
C ASP A 152 15.51 -21.45 6.39
N CYS A 153 14.99 -21.67 7.57
CA CYS A 153 14.15 -20.73 8.29
C CYS A 153 14.70 -20.46 9.69
N VAL A 154 14.27 -19.35 10.24
CA VAL A 154 14.49 -19.00 11.65
C VAL A 154 13.15 -18.84 12.32
N GLN A 155 12.89 -19.69 13.33
CA GLN A 155 11.71 -19.60 14.17
C GLN A 155 12.01 -18.79 15.42
N THR A 156 11.22 -17.75 15.68
CA THR A 156 11.29 -16.95 16.91
C THR A 156 10.17 -17.39 17.85
N SER A 157 10.53 -17.84 19.04
CA SER A 157 9.59 -18.14 20.13
C SER A 157 9.59 -16.99 21.13
N ARG A 158 8.40 -16.57 21.57
CA ARG A 158 8.20 -15.44 22.49
C ARG A 158 7.63 -15.95 23.80
N LYS A 159 8.34 -15.68 24.91
CA LYS A 159 7.91 -16.06 26.25
C LYS A 159 7.84 -14.85 27.15
N GLN A 160 6.69 -14.66 27.79
CA GLN A 160 6.56 -13.65 28.84
C GLN A 160 7.15 -14.18 30.14
N VAL A 161 8.22 -13.57 30.62
CA VAL A 161 8.90 -13.94 31.86
C VAL A 161 8.67 -12.84 32.88
N ARG A 162 8.30 -13.24 34.11
CA ARG A 162 8.13 -12.29 35.21
C ARG A 162 9.46 -11.63 35.55
N ILE A 163 9.46 -10.31 35.66
CA ILE A 163 10.63 -9.57 36.15
C ILE A 163 10.66 -9.74 37.69
N PRO A 164 11.78 -10.25 38.27
CA PRO A 164 11.93 -10.24 39.71
C PRO A 164 11.80 -8.81 40.26
N VAL A 165 10.96 -8.63 41.27
CA VAL A 165 10.80 -7.34 41.94
C VAL A 165 11.50 -7.46 43.27
N ASP A 166 12.61 -6.73 43.44
CA ASP A 166 13.46 -6.77 44.64
C ASP A 166 12.71 -6.27 45.91
N ASP A 167 11.68 -5.45 45.73
CA ASP A 167 10.84 -4.98 46.84
C ASP A 167 9.34 -5.18 46.49
N PRO A 168 8.66 -6.16 47.12
CA PRO A 168 7.23 -6.44 46.89
C PRO A 168 6.32 -5.22 47.13
N ARG A 169 6.76 -4.25 47.92
CA ARG A 169 5.98 -3.00 48.19
C ARG A 169 5.89 -2.08 47.00
N LYS A 170 6.75 -2.27 45.96
CA LYS A 170 6.69 -1.56 44.68
C LYS A 170 5.61 -2.10 43.74
N LEU A 171 5.05 -3.27 44.03
CA LEU A 171 3.93 -3.81 43.29
C LEU A 171 2.65 -3.08 43.70
N ARG A 172 2.01 -2.42 42.76
CA ARG A 172 0.69 -1.77 43.00
C ARG A 172 -0.36 -2.87 43.21
N PRO A 173 -1.16 -2.80 44.30
CA PRO A 173 -2.24 -3.78 44.52
C PRO A 173 -3.17 -3.85 43.28
N GLY A 174 -3.47 -5.08 42.83
CA GLY A 174 -4.36 -5.33 41.68
C GLY A 174 -3.72 -5.18 40.29
N LYS A 175 -2.44 -4.81 40.18
CA LYS A 175 -1.73 -4.87 38.89
C LYS A 175 -0.90 -6.15 38.77
N PRO A 176 -0.88 -6.78 37.58
CA PRO A 176 -0.02 -7.95 37.36
C PRO A 176 1.45 -7.57 37.54
N ALA A 177 2.26 -8.51 37.97
CA ALA A 177 3.70 -8.33 38.08
C ALA A 177 4.30 -7.92 36.71
N PRO A 178 5.31 -7.02 36.68
CA PRO A 178 5.93 -6.63 35.43
C PRO A 178 6.56 -7.87 34.76
N THR A 179 6.36 -7.97 33.44
CA THR A 179 6.92 -9.04 32.62
C THR A 179 7.83 -8.42 31.55
N ARG A 180 8.83 -9.18 31.12
CA ARG A 180 9.60 -8.92 29.91
C ARG A 180 9.36 -10.02 28.90
N GLU A 181 9.45 -9.70 27.64
CA GLU A 181 9.46 -10.70 26.59
C GLU A 181 10.88 -11.23 26.40
N GLU A 182 11.03 -12.55 26.49
CA GLU A 182 12.25 -13.26 26.13
C GLU A 182 12.07 -13.91 24.79
N LEU A 183 13.02 -13.69 23.87
CA LEU A 183 13.03 -14.24 22.53
C LEU A 183 14.02 -15.40 22.46
N THR A 184 13.55 -16.55 21.99
CA THR A 184 14.40 -17.68 21.61
C THR A 184 14.36 -17.83 20.11
N ILE A 185 15.52 -17.88 19.47
CA ILE A 185 15.69 -17.95 18.03
C ILE A 185 16.31 -19.29 17.68
N GLU A 186 15.62 -20.10 16.90
CA GLU A 186 16.06 -21.44 16.53
C GLU A 186 16.03 -21.62 15.01
N PRO A 187 17.06 -22.24 14.42
CA PRO A 187 17.05 -22.63 13.01
C PRO A 187 16.09 -23.79 12.80
N VAL A 188 15.30 -23.71 11.73
CA VAL A 188 14.33 -24.76 11.36
C VAL A 188 14.37 -24.93 9.85
N GLU A 189 14.44 -26.18 9.38
CA GLU A 189 14.37 -26.52 7.96
C GLU A 189 12.94 -26.97 7.59
N TYR A 190 12.45 -26.42 6.46
CA TYR A 190 11.21 -26.85 5.83
C TYR A 190 11.50 -27.40 4.43
N THR A 191 10.73 -28.42 4.01
CA THR A 191 10.79 -28.95 2.65
C THR A 191 9.38 -29.03 2.05
N CYS A 192 9.26 -28.75 0.74
CA CYS A 192 7.99 -28.88 0.03
C CYS A 192 8.18 -29.36 -1.42
N ARG A 193 7.09 -29.85 -2.00
CA ARG A 193 7.03 -30.23 -3.42
C ARG A 193 6.73 -29.03 -4.30
N LYS A 194 5.88 -28.11 -3.85
CA LYS A 194 5.51 -26.87 -4.53
C LYS A 194 5.67 -25.67 -3.60
N LEU A 195 6.13 -24.55 -4.14
CA LEU A 195 6.41 -23.33 -3.40
C LEU A 195 5.67 -22.14 -4.00
N ILE A 196 5.01 -21.36 -3.16
CA ILE A 196 4.35 -20.11 -3.56
C ILE A 196 5.00 -18.94 -2.82
N ILE A 197 5.56 -17.98 -3.54
CA ILE A 197 6.09 -16.74 -2.99
C ILE A 197 5.01 -15.67 -3.06
N ALA A 198 4.54 -15.20 -1.90
CA ALA A 198 3.47 -14.22 -1.72
C ALA A 198 3.85 -13.15 -0.68
N THR A 199 5.11 -12.72 -0.73
CA THR A 199 5.75 -11.85 0.29
C THR A 199 5.35 -10.38 0.22
N GLY A 200 4.58 -9.97 -0.79
CA GLY A 200 4.30 -8.57 -1.09
C GLY A 200 5.50 -7.84 -1.67
N GLY A 201 5.40 -6.52 -1.75
CA GLY A 201 6.43 -5.64 -2.30
C GLY A 201 7.36 -5.03 -1.24
N LEU A 202 7.55 -3.70 -1.32
CA LEU A 202 8.39 -2.90 -0.42
C LEU A 202 7.57 -1.96 0.47
N SER A 203 6.30 -1.74 0.14
CA SER A 203 5.44 -0.78 0.82
C SER A 203 5.12 -1.21 2.25
N TYR A 204 5.19 -0.26 3.20
CA TYR A 204 5.05 -0.49 4.64
C TYR A 204 5.97 -1.61 5.17
N PRO A 205 7.31 -1.46 5.08
CA PRO A 205 8.27 -2.52 5.44
C PRO A 205 8.10 -3.03 6.89
N GLY A 206 7.61 -2.19 7.80
CA GLY A 206 7.26 -2.59 9.17
C GLY A 206 6.15 -3.64 9.28
N THR A 207 5.42 -3.92 8.19
CA THR A 207 4.41 -4.99 8.13
C THR A 207 4.96 -6.32 7.64
N GLY A 208 6.23 -6.35 7.18
CA GLY A 208 6.89 -7.55 6.68
C GLY A 208 7.23 -7.51 5.18
N SER A 209 6.80 -6.49 4.44
CA SER A 209 7.09 -6.32 3.00
C SER A 209 8.47 -5.70 2.82
N THR A 210 9.53 -6.50 2.76
CA THR A 210 10.92 -6.07 2.75
C THR A 210 11.70 -6.49 1.48
N GLY A 211 10.99 -7.03 0.48
CA GLY A 211 11.58 -7.39 -0.80
C GLY A 211 12.32 -8.74 -0.82
N ASP A 212 12.16 -9.59 0.20
CA ASP A 212 12.82 -10.89 0.24
C ASP A 212 12.45 -11.75 -0.96
N GLY A 213 11.17 -11.74 -1.38
CA GLY A 213 10.69 -12.48 -2.55
C GLY A 213 11.37 -12.06 -3.85
N TYR A 214 11.73 -10.79 -4.00
CA TYR A 214 12.46 -10.31 -5.17
C TYR A 214 13.87 -10.90 -5.24
N LEU A 215 14.54 -10.97 -4.11
CA LEU A 215 15.90 -11.51 -4.05
C LEU A 215 15.93 -12.99 -4.36
N TRP A 216 15.01 -13.78 -3.81
CA TRP A 216 14.90 -15.19 -4.13
C TRP A 216 14.52 -15.41 -5.60
N ALA A 217 13.65 -14.55 -6.15
CA ALA A 217 13.32 -14.62 -7.58
C ALA A 217 14.53 -14.36 -8.48
N GLU A 218 15.38 -13.36 -8.15
CA GLU A 218 16.63 -13.11 -8.87
C GLU A 218 17.62 -14.29 -8.76
N GLU A 219 17.76 -14.86 -7.55
CA GLU A 219 18.60 -16.05 -7.30
C GLU A 219 18.14 -17.25 -8.16
N MET A 220 16.83 -17.35 -8.45
CA MET A 220 16.23 -18.37 -9.34
C MET A 220 16.16 -17.91 -10.81
N GLY A 221 16.83 -16.82 -11.17
CA GLY A 221 17.02 -16.33 -12.53
C GLY A 221 15.90 -15.46 -13.08
N HIS A 222 14.92 -15.04 -12.28
CA HIS A 222 13.89 -14.09 -12.70
C HIS A 222 14.41 -12.66 -12.77
N ARG A 223 13.85 -11.88 -13.69
CA ARG A 223 14.04 -10.44 -13.72
C ARG A 223 13.07 -9.78 -12.74
N VAL A 224 13.56 -8.76 -12.06
CA VAL A 224 12.75 -7.87 -11.22
C VAL A 224 12.77 -6.49 -11.85
N ALA A 225 11.60 -5.97 -12.22
CA ALA A 225 11.43 -4.62 -12.73
C ALA A 225 11.76 -3.61 -11.62
N PRO A 226 12.35 -2.44 -11.96
CA PRO A 226 12.65 -1.40 -10.99
C PRO A 226 11.42 -1.04 -10.16
N CYS A 227 11.56 -1.15 -8.83
CA CYS A 227 10.48 -0.85 -7.91
C CYS A 227 10.43 0.64 -7.57
N PHE A 228 9.24 1.20 -7.48
CA PHE A 228 9.03 2.58 -7.02
C PHE A 228 7.71 2.71 -6.25
N PRO A 229 7.58 3.73 -5.36
CA PRO A 229 6.35 3.99 -4.64
C PRO A 229 5.19 4.33 -5.59
N SER A 230 4.07 3.61 -5.43
CA SER A 230 2.80 3.88 -6.09
C SER A 230 1.73 4.10 -5.02
N LEU A 231 0.73 4.97 -5.27
CA LEU A 231 -0.24 5.40 -4.27
C LEU A 231 0.46 5.98 -3.02
N THR A 232 1.25 7.02 -3.22
CA THR A 232 2.01 7.68 -2.16
C THR A 232 1.69 9.18 -2.07
N ALA A 233 2.07 9.80 -0.95
CA ALA A 233 1.94 11.23 -0.76
C ALA A 233 2.89 12.02 -1.67
N LEU A 234 2.37 13.05 -2.33
CA LEU A 234 3.17 14.05 -3.05
C LEU A 234 3.41 15.26 -2.14
N VAL A 235 4.65 15.69 -2.06
CA VAL A 235 5.05 16.79 -1.16
C VAL A 235 5.17 18.09 -1.95
N PRO A 236 4.27 19.07 -1.75
CA PRO A 236 4.40 20.38 -2.38
C PRO A 236 5.65 21.12 -1.91
N VAL A 237 6.16 22.03 -2.77
CA VAL A 237 7.23 22.96 -2.41
C VAL A 237 6.80 23.80 -1.20
N GLY A 238 7.67 23.91 -0.20
CA GLY A 238 7.39 24.64 1.01
C GLY A 238 6.51 23.91 2.05
N TYR A 239 6.02 22.69 1.75
CA TYR A 239 5.16 21.94 2.65
C TYR A 239 5.91 21.33 3.83
N LYS A 240 7.14 20.89 3.62
CA LYS A 240 8.01 20.31 4.64
C LYS A 240 9.29 21.12 4.83
N ASN A 241 9.87 21.06 6.02
CA ASN A 241 11.16 21.68 6.32
C ASN A 241 12.30 20.78 5.81
N LEU A 242 12.63 20.93 4.52
CA LEU A 242 13.64 20.11 3.84
C LEU A 242 15.07 20.31 4.38
N GLU A 243 15.33 21.40 5.10
CA GLU A 243 16.66 21.62 5.76
C GLU A 243 16.95 20.57 6.84
N THR A 244 15.88 19.97 7.39
CA THR A 244 15.99 18.90 8.37
C THR A 244 15.86 17.52 7.76
N ASN A 245 15.79 17.42 6.42
CA ASN A 245 15.72 16.12 5.75
C ASN A 245 17.06 15.39 5.99
N PRO A 246 17.08 14.32 6.79
CA PRO A 246 18.29 13.50 6.87
C PRO A 246 18.52 12.99 5.45
N LEU A 247 19.68 13.36 4.88
CA LEU A 247 20.03 13.07 3.50
C LEU A 247 19.57 11.68 3.08
N ALA A 248 19.09 11.56 1.86
CA ALA A 248 18.71 10.32 1.17
C ALA A 248 19.74 9.16 1.25
N ASP A 249 20.90 9.38 1.85
CA ASP A 249 21.89 8.37 2.22
C ASP A 249 21.36 7.29 3.17
N GLU A 250 20.21 7.50 3.82
CA GLU A 250 19.61 6.53 4.74
C GLU A 250 18.50 5.65 4.12
N ILE A 251 18.14 5.79 2.85
CA ILE A 251 17.33 4.81 2.10
C ILE A 251 17.93 3.39 2.13
N LYS A 252 19.16 3.30 2.55
CA LYS A 252 19.88 2.07 2.91
C LYS A 252 19.20 1.23 4.02
N THR A 253 18.18 1.72 4.70
CA THR A 253 17.66 1.09 5.93
C THR A 253 16.84 -0.16 5.69
N ALA A 254 16.07 -0.28 4.61
CA ALA A 254 15.34 -1.53 4.33
C ALA A 254 16.28 -2.72 4.08
N PHE A 255 17.51 -2.47 3.58
CA PHE A 255 18.53 -3.49 3.35
C PHE A 255 19.75 -3.38 4.28
N ARG A 256 19.83 -2.41 5.20
CA ARG A 256 20.94 -2.20 6.13
C ARG A 256 21.25 -3.36 7.08
N GLY A 257 20.37 -4.29 7.23
CA GLY A 257 20.57 -5.45 8.10
C GLY A 257 20.89 -6.75 7.38
N ARG A 258 20.90 -6.79 6.06
CA ARG A 258 21.11 -8.03 5.32
C ARG A 258 22.58 -8.40 5.31
N THR A 259 22.93 -9.36 6.14
CA THR A 259 24.26 -9.95 6.19
C THR A 259 24.31 -11.08 5.16
N VAL A 260 25.10 -10.91 4.11
CA VAL A 260 25.45 -11.99 3.20
C VAL A 260 26.74 -12.64 3.75
N TYR A 261 26.67 -13.93 4.03
CA TYR A 261 27.84 -14.71 4.39
C TYR A 261 28.51 -15.21 3.12
N GLY A 262 29.66 -14.64 2.79
CA GLY A 262 30.52 -15.18 1.73
C GLY A 262 31.10 -16.55 2.10
N LYS A 263 31.68 -17.27 1.12
CA LYS A 263 32.34 -18.57 1.30
C LYS A 263 33.39 -18.57 2.44
N THR A 264 33.86 -17.41 2.86
CA THR A 264 34.87 -17.20 3.92
C THR A 264 34.30 -16.79 5.29
N LYS A 265 32.96 -16.82 5.47
CA LYS A 265 32.24 -16.34 6.69
C LYS A 265 32.48 -14.85 7.02
N GLU A 266 33.05 -14.09 6.14
CA GLU A 266 33.17 -12.64 6.32
C GLU A 266 31.80 -11.97 6.16
N ARG A 267 31.50 -11.07 7.10
CA ARG A 267 30.26 -10.28 7.10
C ARG A 267 30.39 -9.17 6.06
N LYS A 268 29.74 -9.31 4.93
CA LYS A 268 29.68 -8.25 3.89
C LYS A 268 28.28 -7.64 3.86
N ILE A 269 28.21 -6.33 3.78
CA ILE A 269 26.97 -5.63 3.46
C ILE A 269 26.71 -5.84 1.97
N ALA A 270 25.59 -6.48 1.63
CA ALA A 270 25.23 -6.68 0.23
C ALA A 270 24.98 -5.30 -0.44
N PRO A 271 25.45 -5.10 -1.69
CA PRO A 271 25.08 -3.91 -2.44
C PRO A 271 23.54 -3.88 -2.63
N LEU A 272 22.98 -2.67 -2.75
CA LEU A 272 21.57 -2.54 -3.08
C LEU A 272 21.28 -3.23 -4.42
N PRO A 273 20.20 -4.03 -4.50
CA PRO A 273 19.79 -4.64 -5.76
C PRO A 273 19.45 -3.56 -6.80
N LYS A 274 19.63 -3.88 -8.09
CA LYS A 274 19.37 -2.93 -9.19
C LYS A 274 17.91 -2.51 -9.27
N TRP A 275 16.98 -3.34 -8.82
CA TRP A 275 15.56 -3.04 -8.78
C TRP A 275 15.13 -2.17 -7.58
N TYR A 276 16.05 -1.89 -6.66
CA TYR A 276 15.85 -0.92 -5.59
C TYR A 276 16.55 0.38 -5.95
N PRO A 277 15.91 1.28 -6.71
CA PRO A 277 16.56 2.50 -7.15
C PRO A 277 16.72 3.50 -6.02
N THR A 278 17.68 4.39 -6.17
CA THR A 278 17.77 5.61 -5.38
C THR A 278 16.76 6.61 -5.94
N PHE A 279 15.99 7.26 -5.07
CA PHE A 279 15.01 8.25 -5.47
C PHE A 279 15.51 9.65 -5.10
N PRO A 280 15.99 10.47 -6.07
CA PRO A 280 16.50 11.81 -5.79
C PRO A 280 15.44 12.74 -5.16
N ALA A 281 14.17 12.52 -5.49
CA ALA A 281 13.04 13.31 -5.00
C ALA A 281 12.34 12.67 -3.77
N HIS A 282 12.94 11.65 -3.14
CA HIS A 282 12.39 11.05 -1.92
C HIS A 282 12.51 12.02 -0.74
N ILE A 283 11.39 12.19 -0.05
CA ILE A 283 11.31 12.97 1.19
C ILE A 283 10.82 12.03 2.27
N GLU A 284 11.60 11.85 3.33
CA GLU A 284 11.21 10.96 4.43
C GLU A 284 9.95 11.48 5.14
N ARG A 285 9.07 10.57 5.54
CA ARG A 285 7.85 10.92 6.27
C ARG A 285 8.14 11.72 7.55
N ILE A 286 9.23 11.38 8.24
CA ILE A 286 9.61 12.02 9.51
C ILE A 286 10.08 13.46 9.38
N VAL A 287 10.34 13.94 8.16
CA VAL A 287 10.68 15.36 7.94
C VAL A 287 9.53 16.23 8.45
N PRO A 288 9.79 17.17 9.38
CA PRO A 288 8.73 17.99 9.97
C PRO A 288 8.01 18.83 8.92
N LEU A 289 6.73 19.09 9.17
CA LEU A 289 5.98 20.09 8.41
C LEU A 289 6.60 21.48 8.60
N SER A 290 6.55 22.29 7.58
CA SER A 290 6.80 23.73 7.68
C SER A 290 5.59 24.44 8.31
N ALA A 291 5.70 25.73 8.58
CA ALA A 291 4.57 26.54 9.03
C ALA A 291 3.38 26.50 8.02
N LEU A 292 3.69 26.48 6.72
CA LEU A 292 2.69 26.33 5.65
C LEU A 292 2.08 24.92 5.69
N GLY A 293 2.90 23.87 5.80
CA GLY A 293 2.44 22.49 5.87
C GLY A 293 1.51 22.22 7.07
N GLU A 294 1.81 22.81 8.23
CA GLU A 294 0.95 22.70 9.42
C GLU A 294 -0.44 23.32 9.19
N GLN A 295 -0.53 24.40 8.42
CA GLN A 295 -1.80 25.02 8.07
C GLN A 295 -2.64 24.16 7.11
N PHE A 296 -1.99 23.42 6.23
CA PHE A 296 -2.67 22.49 5.32
C PHE A 296 -3.10 21.20 6.01
N ASN A 297 -2.28 20.69 6.91
CA ASN A 297 -2.43 19.36 7.51
C ASN A 297 -3.81 19.15 8.17
N GLY A 298 -4.42 18.00 7.88
CA GLY A 298 -5.72 17.61 8.43
C GLY A 298 -6.93 18.19 7.66
N ASN A 299 -6.71 18.91 6.56
CA ASN A 299 -7.80 19.42 5.72
C ASN A 299 -8.10 18.47 4.56
N THR A 300 -9.35 18.48 4.12
CA THR A 300 -9.84 17.75 2.94
C THR A 300 -10.59 18.71 2.02
N LEU A 301 -10.37 18.57 0.73
CA LEU A 301 -11.18 19.21 -0.31
C LEU A 301 -11.97 18.11 -1.03
N GLU A 302 -13.27 18.26 -1.03
CA GLU A 302 -14.19 17.30 -1.66
C GLU A 302 -14.65 17.81 -3.02
N ASN A 303 -14.88 16.86 -3.96
CA ASN A 303 -15.44 17.13 -5.28
C ASN A 303 -14.65 18.21 -6.06
N VAL A 304 -13.33 18.13 -6.01
CA VAL A 304 -12.42 19.00 -6.79
C VAL A 304 -11.87 18.25 -8.01
N GLN A 305 -11.36 18.98 -8.97
CA GLN A 305 -10.60 18.41 -10.08
C GLN A 305 -9.12 18.68 -9.86
N LEU A 306 -8.29 17.65 -10.06
CA LEU A 306 -6.83 17.73 -10.00
C LEU A 306 -6.26 17.41 -11.36
N THR A 307 -5.44 18.32 -11.89
CA THR A 307 -4.64 18.13 -13.11
C THR A 307 -3.17 17.98 -12.73
N LEU A 308 -2.56 16.86 -13.10
CA LEU A 308 -1.12 16.63 -12.99
C LEU A 308 -0.41 17.26 -14.18
N LEU A 309 0.59 18.10 -13.90
CA LEU A 309 1.44 18.76 -14.88
C LEU A 309 2.86 18.16 -14.81
N VAL A 310 3.40 17.73 -15.95
CA VAL A 310 4.78 17.25 -16.09
C VAL A 310 5.48 18.07 -17.16
N GLY A 311 6.58 18.71 -16.82
CA GLY A 311 7.27 19.64 -17.72
C GLY A 311 6.45 20.88 -18.11
N GLY A 312 5.30 21.10 -17.50
CA GLY A 312 4.33 22.14 -17.82
C GLY A 312 3.11 21.63 -18.60
N ASP A 313 3.16 20.43 -19.14
CA ASP A 313 2.06 19.83 -19.91
C ASP A 313 1.10 19.05 -19.00
N ALA A 314 -0.21 19.16 -19.23
CA ALA A 314 -1.24 18.40 -18.56
C ALA A 314 -1.21 16.93 -19.03
N VAL A 315 -0.89 15.99 -18.13
CA VAL A 315 -0.72 14.57 -18.48
C VAL A 315 -1.79 13.67 -17.88
N GLN A 316 -2.53 14.15 -16.88
CA GLN A 316 -3.62 13.42 -16.24
C GLN A 316 -4.55 14.39 -15.52
N THR A 317 -5.85 14.17 -15.62
CA THR A 317 -6.88 14.94 -14.91
C THR A 317 -7.85 13.99 -14.25
N GLU A 318 -8.11 14.21 -12.96
CA GLU A 318 -8.96 13.35 -12.12
C GLU A 318 -9.94 14.20 -11.33
N PHE A 319 -11.11 13.63 -10.99
CA PHE A 319 -12.15 14.26 -10.18
C PHE A 319 -12.42 13.45 -8.91
N GLY A 320 -12.50 14.12 -7.76
CA GLY A 320 -12.77 13.47 -6.48
C GLY A 320 -12.34 14.30 -5.28
N ASP A 321 -11.85 13.59 -4.26
CA ASP A 321 -11.45 14.20 -2.99
C ASP A 321 -9.93 14.13 -2.83
N ILE A 322 -9.34 15.20 -2.28
CA ILE A 322 -7.92 15.27 -1.93
C ILE A 322 -7.75 15.59 -0.45
N GLU A 323 -6.78 14.96 0.18
CA GLU A 323 -6.45 15.14 1.59
C GLU A 323 -5.05 15.73 1.76
N PHE A 324 -4.92 16.69 2.65
CA PHE A 324 -3.64 17.24 3.10
C PHE A 324 -3.25 16.57 4.40
N THR A 325 -2.15 15.81 4.40
CA THR A 325 -1.71 15.04 5.57
C THR A 325 -0.29 15.42 5.99
N ASP A 326 0.21 14.82 7.07
CA ASP A 326 1.63 14.95 7.44
C ASP A 326 2.60 14.42 6.38
N GLY A 327 2.13 13.62 5.43
CA GLY A 327 2.88 13.16 4.26
C GLY A 327 2.91 14.14 3.10
N GLY A 328 1.86 14.95 2.94
CA GLY A 328 1.64 15.82 1.79
C GLY A 328 0.23 15.66 1.21
N LEU A 329 0.12 15.72 -0.11
CA LEU A 329 -1.13 15.49 -0.85
C LEU A 329 -1.40 13.98 -0.94
N GLU A 330 -2.48 13.55 -0.33
CA GLU A 330 -2.96 12.17 -0.29
C GLU A 330 -4.45 12.09 -0.67
N GLY A 331 -5.12 11.05 -0.22
CA GLY A 331 -6.52 10.80 -0.56
C GLY A 331 -6.68 10.23 -1.96
N PRO A 332 -7.92 10.04 -2.43
CA PRO A 332 -8.18 9.42 -3.73
C PRO A 332 -7.43 10.09 -4.88
N LEU A 333 -7.54 11.41 -5.02
CA LEU A 333 -6.88 12.15 -6.12
C LEU A 333 -5.37 12.14 -6.01
N GLY A 334 -4.81 12.38 -4.81
CA GLY A 334 -3.37 12.37 -4.60
C GLY A 334 -2.76 11.02 -4.98
N PHE A 335 -3.40 9.93 -4.61
CA PHE A 335 -2.96 8.58 -4.95
C PHE A 335 -3.08 8.27 -6.44
N MET A 336 -4.17 8.67 -7.10
CA MET A 336 -4.38 8.39 -8.53
C MET A 336 -3.31 9.01 -9.42
N VAL A 337 -2.86 10.20 -9.10
CA VAL A 337 -1.82 10.90 -9.90
C VAL A 337 -0.39 10.54 -9.46
N SER A 338 -0.21 10.00 -8.23
CA SER A 338 1.12 9.82 -7.64
C SER A 338 2.03 8.90 -8.45
N ARG A 339 1.51 7.83 -9.04
CA ARG A 339 2.30 6.90 -9.85
C ARG A 339 3.03 7.59 -11.00
N ARG A 340 2.33 8.44 -11.75
CA ARG A 340 2.92 9.23 -12.85
C ARG A 340 3.85 10.31 -12.34
N ALA A 341 3.45 11.00 -11.26
CA ALA A 341 4.25 12.03 -10.64
C ALA A 341 5.59 11.49 -10.13
N VAL A 342 5.58 10.36 -9.39
CA VAL A 342 6.80 9.71 -8.89
C VAL A 342 7.74 9.32 -10.01
N LYS A 343 7.22 8.74 -11.09
CA LYS A 343 8.02 8.37 -12.26
C LYS A 343 8.67 9.60 -12.90
N ALA A 344 7.90 10.66 -13.14
CA ALA A 344 8.40 11.91 -13.71
C ALA A 344 9.47 12.58 -12.82
N LEU A 345 9.26 12.61 -11.49
CA LEU A 345 10.23 13.13 -10.54
C LEU A 345 11.53 12.33 -10.54
N ASN A 346 11.46 11.00 -10.60
CA ASN A 346 12.63 10.13 -10.68
C ASN A 346 13.40 10.30 -11.98
N ASP A 347 12.70 10.65 -13.07
CA ASP A 347 13.30 10.99 -14.37
C ASP A 347 13.83 12.46 -14.41
N GLY A 348 13.80 13.16 -13.27
CA GLY A 348 14.30 14.53 -13.12
C GLY A 348 13.41 15.62 -13.75
N GLN A 349 12.15 15.30 -14.05
CA GLN A 349 11.20 16.23 -14.64
C GLN A 349 10.56 17.12 -13.55
N LYS A 350 10.19 18.34 -13.92
CA LYS A 350 9.39 19.22 -13.05
C LYS A 350 7.95 18.71 -13.02
N VAL A 351 7.41 18.60 -11.81
CA VAL A 351 6.04 18.15 -11.58
C VAL A 351 5.28 19.21 -10.80
N ALA A 352 4.04 19.46 -11.18
CA ALA A 352 3.10 20.28 -10.42
C ALA A 352 1.70 19.65 -10.45
N VAL A 353 0.87 20.04 -9.50
CA VAL A 353 -0.56 19.78 -9.52
C VAL A 353 -1.31 21.10 -9.60
N GLU A 354 -2.43 21.09 -10.29
CA GLU A 354 -3.36 22.21 -10.37
C GLU A 354 -4.73 21.75 -9.92
N LEU A 355 -5.29 22.43 -8.92
CA LEU A 355 -6.59 22.14 -8.34
C LEU A 355 -7.64 23.13 -8.84
N ASP A 356 -8.68 22.62 -9.50
CA ASP A 356 -9.92 23.35 -9.70
C ASP A 356 -10.87 23.03 -8.53
N LEU A 357 -11.09 24.05 -7.69
CA LEU A 357 -11.92 23.91 -6.50
C LEU A 357 -13.43 24.03 -6.79
N LYS A 358 -13.80 24.41 -8.01
CA LYS A 358 -15.19 24.61 -8.44
C LYS A 358 -15.41 24.05 -9.86
N PRO A 359 -15.10 22.75 -10.10
CA PRO A 359 -15.11 22.18 -11.46
C PRO A 359 -16.48 22.20 -12.16
N ALA A 360 -17.56 22.21 -11.38
CA ALA A 360 -18.92 22.26 -11.90
C ALA A 360 -19.42 23.66 -12.29
N VAL A 361 -18.59 24.70 -12.09
CA VAL A 361 -18.99 26.10 -12.32
C VAL A 361 -18.04 26.74 -13.32
N GLU A 362 -18.58 27.32 -14.39
CA GLU A 362 -17.79 28.10 -15.35
C GLU A 362 -17.18 29.34 -14.70
N VAL A 363 -16.02 29.76 -15.18
CA VAL A 363 -15.24 30.84 -14.54
C VAL A 363 -15.98 32.19 -14.53
N GLU A 364 -16.72 32.51 -15.58
CA GLU A 364 -17.50 33.73 -15.68
C GLU A 364 -18.66 33.77 -14.67
N LYS A 365 -19.29 32.63 -14.46
CA LYS A 365 -20.36 32.51 -13.46
C LYS A 365 -19.83 32.56 -12.04
N LEU A 366 -18.67 31.93 -11.79
CA LEU A 366 -17.99 31.98 -10.51
C LEU A 366 -17.56 33.42 -10.18
N ASP A 367 -17.04 34.13 -11.17
CA ASP A 367 -16.63 35.55 -11.05
C ASP A 367 -17.82 36.43 -10.68
N ALA A 368 -18.94 36.28 -11.36
CA ALA A 368 -20.17 37.03 -11.04
C ALA A 368 -20.66 36.76 -9.62
N ASP A 369 -20.69 35.46 -9.16
CA ASP A 369 -21.08 35.08 -7.80
C ASP A 369 -20.11 35.67 -6.73
N ILE A 370 -18.81 35.70 -7.03
CA ILE A 370 -17.79 36.30 -6.16
C ILE A 370 -18.04 37.82 -6.00
N HIS A 371 -18.30 38.53 -7.10
CA HIS A 371 -18.56 39.95 -7.04
C HIS A 371 -19.87 40.26 -6.29
N GLU A 372 -20.93 39.50 -6.51
CA GLU A 372 -22.19 39.64 -5.75
C GLU A 372 -21.96 39.47 -4.25
N ARG A 373 -21.32 38.38 -3.83
CA ARG A 373 -20.97 38.11 -2.42
C ARG A 373 -20.07 39.21 -1.82
N TRP A 374 -19.14 39.69 -2.62
CA TRP A 374 -18.28 40.80 -2.18
C TRP A 374 -19.07 42.04 -1.88
N GLN A 375 -20.04 42.42 -2.74
CA GLN A 375 -20.93 43.56 -2.50
C GLN A 375 -21.79 43.35 -1.23
N GLU A 376 -22.33 42.16 -1.01
CA GLU A 376 -23.04 41.83 0.24
C GLU A 376 -22.14 42.03 1.46
N ILE A 377 -20.89 41.55 1.41
CA ILE A 377 -19.97 41.61 2.55
C ILE A 377 -19.59 43.06 2.86
N ILE A 378 -19.25 43.89 1.89
CA ILE A 378 -18.82 45.28 2.15
C ILE A 378 -19.97 46.18 2.59
N HIS A 379 -21.21 45.86 2.22
CA HIS A 379 -22.40 46.62 2.62
C HIS A 379 -23.02 46.12 3.94
N ASP A 380 -22.56 45.02 4.49
CA ASP A 380 -23.05 44.54 5.81
C ASP A 380 -22.59 45.48 6.94
N GLU A 381 -23.53 45.85 7.82
CA GLU A 381 -23.26 46.72 8.98
C GLU A 381 -22.09 46.16 9.85
N ARG A 382 -21.96 44.86 9.95
CA ARG A 382 -20.88 44.18 10.69
C ARG A 382 -19.49 44.31 10.05
N SER A 383 -19.44 44.75 8.80
CA SER A 383 -18.20 44.98 8.06
C SER A 383 -17.63 46.38 8.29
N LYS A 384 -18.38 47.29 8.88
CA LYS A 384 -17.93 48.65 9.17
C LYS A 384 -16.68 48.67 10.04
N GLY A 385 -15.62 49.34 9.52
CA GLY A 385 -14.33 49.45 10.24
C GLY A 385 -13.44 48.23 10.17
N GLN A 386 -13.82 47.15 9.43
CA GLN A 386 -12.99 46.00 9.21
C GLN A 386 -11.96 46.27 8.08
N SER A 387 -10.79 45.64 8.16
CA SER A 387 -9.78 45.73 7.10
C SER A 387 -10.20 44.98 5.84
N PHE A 388 -9.73 45.42 4.67
CA PHE A 388 -9.92 44.71 3.41
C PHE A 388 -9.50 43.25 3.51
N HIS A 389 -8.33 42.96 4.06
CA HIS A 389 -7.82 41.59 4.22
C HIS A 389 -8.78 40.69 5.03
N ARG A 390 -9.39 41.23 6.11
CA ARG A 390 -10.37 40.46 6.90
C ARG A 390 -11.65 40.19 6.11
N LEU A 391 -12.17 41.19 5.39
CA LEU A 391 -13.38 41.03 4.57
C LEU A 391 -13.13 40.08 3.41
N PHE A 392 -11.98 40.16 2.77
CA PHE A 392 -11.59 39.25 1.70
C PHE A 392 -11.45 37.81 2.19
N ARG A 393 -10.90 37.62 3.39
CA ARG A 393 -10.85 36.29 4.01
C ARG A 393 -12.25 35.75 4.36
N ILE A 394 -13.21 36.61 4.73
CA ILE A 394 -14.62 36.21 4.92
C ILE A 394 -15.24 35.76 3.59
N LEU A 395 -15.00 36.50 2.50
CA LEU A 395 -15.41 36.10 1.16
C LEU A 395 -14.86 34.72 0.80
N LEU A 396 -13.55 34.53 0.94
CA LEU A 396 -12.88 33.28 0.65
C LEU A 396 -13.43 32.12 1.49
N GLY A 397 -13.73 32.34 2.77
CA GLY A 397 -14.32 31.34 3.67
C GLY A 397 -15.76 30.93 3.32
N LYS A 398 -16.47 31.70 2.45
CA LYS A 398 -17.75 31.28 1.85
C LYS A 398 -17.55 30.37 0.63
N LEU A 399 -16.34 30.31 0.08
CA LEU A 399 -16.02 29.59 -1.17
C LEU A 399 -15.22 28.30 -0.91
N ILE A 400 -14.32 28.32 0.07
CA ILE A 400 -13.49 27.18 0.48
C ILE A 400 -13.56 26.94 1.99
N PRO A 401 -13.11 25.78 2.51
CA PRO A 401 -13.02 25.53 3.93
C PRO A 401 -12.23 26.61 4.66
N TRP A 402 -12.74 27.08 5.78
CA TRP A 402 -12.15 28.21 6.52
C TRP A 402 -10.67 28.03 6.87
N ASN A 403 -10.28 26.80 7.21
CA ASN A 403 -8.89 26.49 7.56
C ASN A 403 -7.93 26.62 6.39
N LEU A 404 -8.44 26.53 5.16
CA LEU A 404 -7.63 26.68 3.94
C LEU A 404 -7.56 28.14 3.43
N THR A 405 -8.26 29.08 4.06
CA THR A 405 -8.23 30.48 3.61
C THR A 405 -6.86 31.13 3.77
N ILE A 406 -6.12 30.84 4.86
CA ILE A 406 -4.77 31.38 5.06
C ILE A 406 -3.77 30.74 4.11
N PRO A 407 -3.61 29.37 4.04
CA PRO A 407 -2.69 28.78 3.10
C PRO A 407 -3.00 29.12 1.63
N PHE A 408 -4.27 29.34 1.28
CA PHE A 408 -4.62 29.84 -0.06
C PHE A 408 -4.06 31.23 -0.31
N LEU A 409 -4.23 32.17 0.64
CA LEU A 409 -3.72 33.54 0.53
C LEU A 409 -2.18 33.58 0.56
N ASP A 410 -1.54 32.73 1.36
CA ASP A 410 -0.08 32.64 1.42
C ASP A 410 0.53 32.15 0.10
N THR A 411 -0.23 31.34 -0.66
CA THR A 411 0.18 30.85 -1.99
C THR A 411 -0.26 31.76 -3.14
N HIS A 412 -1.12 32.76 -2.88
CA HIS A 412 -1.67 33.72 -3.86
C HIS A 412 -1.57 35.16 -3.32
N ALA A 413 -0.35 35.64 -3.10
CA ALA A 413 -0.10 36.95 -2.47
C ALA A 413 -0.76 38.13 -3.19
N ASP A 414 -0.92 38.03 -4.50
CA ASP A 414 -1.47 39.10 -5.34
C ASP A 414 -2.95 38.91 -5.74
N VAL A 415 -3.64 37.94 -5.10
CA VAL A 415 -5.05 37.65 -5.39
C VAL A 415 -5.96 38.81 -4.97
N SER A 416 -6.86 39.20 -5.87
CA SER A 416 -7.88 40.22 -5.66
C SER A 416 -9.28 39.64 -5.90
N VAL A 417 -10.33 40.45 -5.69
CA VAL A 417 -11.71 40.04 -6.01
C VAL A 417 -11.82 39.65 -7.50
N ASP A 418 -11.21 40.46 -8.39
CA ASP A 418 -11.28 40.28 -9.83
C ASP A 418 -10.48 39.07 -10.35
N THR A 419 -9.51 38.57 -9.57
CA THR A 419 -8.68 37.41 -9.94
C THR A 419 -9.02 36.15 -9.18
N LEU A 420 -9.92 36.23 -8.18
CA LEU A 420 -10.23 35.14 -7.30
C LEU A 420 -10.86 33.93 -8.02
N ALA A 421 -11.74 34.19 -9.00
CA ALA A 421 -12.35 33.11 -9.79
C ALA A 421 -11.29 32.26 -10.49
N ALA A 422 -10.36 32.90 -11.18
CA ALA A 422 -9.25 32.22 -11.87
C ALA A 422 -8.36 31.45 -10.86
N ALA A 423 -8.02 32.06 -9.73
CA ALA A 423 -7.20 31.43 -8.69
C ALA A 423 -7.86 30.18 -8.06
N LEU A 424 -9.19 30.20 -7.88
CA LEU A 424 -9.96 29.04 -7.39
C LEU A 424 -10.09 27.93 -8.44
N LYS A 425 -10.00 28.26 -9.72
CA LYS A 425 -10.05 27.30 -10.83
C LYS A 425 -8.68 26.68 -11.15
N ALA A 426 -7.58 27.29 -10.70
CA ALA A 426 -6.23 26.87 -11.02
C ALA A 426 -5.27 27.07 -9.83
N TRP A 427 -5.59 26.45 -8.69
CA TRP A 427 -4.68 26.48 -7.54
C TRP A 427 -3.50 25.54 -7.77
N ARG A 428 -2.39 26.13 -8.21
CA ARG A 428 -1.19 25.39 -8.58
C ARG A 428 -0.25 25.18 -7.38
N MET A 429 0.28 23.96 -7.27
CA MET A 429 1.32 23.59 -6.33
C MET A 429 2.43 22.83 -7.05
N ASP A 430 3.64 23.37 -7.06
CA ASP A 430 4.81 22.65 -7.56
C ASP A 430 5.20 21.57 -6.56
N ILE A 431 5.61 20.39 -7.05
CA ILE A 431 5.93 19.23 -6.24
C ILE A 431 7.43 19.12 -6.02
N ALA A 432 7.86 19.18 -4.76
CA ALA A 432 9.27 19.01 -4.35
C ALA A 432 9.72 17.55 -4.36
N GLY A 433 8.81 16.62 -4.10
CA GLY A 433 9.12 15.21 -4.02
C GLY A 433 7.94 14.36 -3.57
N PHE A 434 8.22 13.17 -3.06
CA PHE A 434 7.21 12.22 -2.60
C PHE A 434 7.70 11.42 -1.40
N VAL A 435 6.77 10.86 -0.62
CA VAL A 435 7.10 9.95 0.50
C VAL A 435 7.37 8.55 -0.04
N GLY A 436 8.39 7.88 0.50
CA GLY A 436 8.88 6.60 0.01
C GLY A 436 8.06 5.39 0.45
N PHE A 437 8.71 4.22 0.42
CA PHE A 437 8.08 2.93 0.75
C PHE A 437 7.57 2.84 2.19
N GLU A 438 8.09 3.64 3.10
CA GLU A 438 7.66 3.69 4.50
C GLU A 438 6.18 4.09 4.66
N ARG A 439 5.59 4.75 3.64
CA ARG A 439 4.19 5.17 3.66
C ARG A 439 3.40 4.89 2.38
N CYS A 440 4.04 4.56 1.27
CA CYS A 440 3.29 4.25 0.05
C CYS A 440 2.38 3.04 0.26
N VAL A 441 1.21 3.07 -0.34
CA VAL A 441 0.21 2.00 -0.17
C VAL A 441 0.59 0.77 -0.97
N VAL A 442 1.17 0.95 -2.16
CA VAL A 442 1.51 -0.09 -3.12
C VAL A 442 2.89 0.14 -3.72
N THR A 443 3.59 -0.95 -3.99
CA THR A 443 4.83 -0.98 -4.78
C THR A 443 4.49 -1.21 -6.24
N ALA A 444 4.91 -0.31 -7.14
CA ALA A 444 4.99 -0.57 -8.56
C ALA A 444 6.36 -1.19 -8.89
N GLY A 445 6.43 -1.99 -9.96
CA GLY A 445 7.58 -2.86 -10.21
C GLY A 445 7.45 -4.21 -9.50
N GLY A 446 8.43 -5.08 -9.67
CA GLY A 446 8.41 -6.42 -9.11
C GLY A 446 8.82 -7.49 -10.11
N ILE A 447 8.52 -8.75 -9.82
CA ILE A 447 8.87 -9.89 -10.68
C ILE A 447 8.17 -9.73 -12.03
N ASP A 448 8.98 -9.76 -13.10
CA ASP A 448 8.51 -9.60 -14.48
C ASP A 448 7.46 -10.65 -14.85
N THR A 449 6.23 -10.20 -15.06
CA THR A 449 5.08 -11.06 -15.38
C THR A 449 5.26 -11.84 -16.66
N SER A 450 6.10 -11.38 -17.60
CA SER A 450 6.43 -12.12 -18.82
C SER A 450 7.15 -13.45 -18.56
N GLU A 451 7.77 -13.60 -17.39
CA GLU A 451 8.48 -14.80 -16.95
C GLU A 451 7.62 -15.74 -16.09
N VAL A 452 6.33 -15.42 -15.94
CA VAL A 452 5.35 -16.20 -15.20
C VAL A 452 4.19 -16.59 -16.12
N VAL A 453 3.62 -17.77 -15.93
CA VAL A 453 2.50 -18.27 -16.74
C VAL A 453 1.19 -17.65 -16.21
N ALA A 454 0.56 -16.76 -16.96
CA ALA A 454 -0.65 -16.04 -16.53
C ALA A 454 -1.81 -16.95 -16.07
N LYS A 455 -1.96 -18.14 -16.67
CA LYS A 455 -3.05 -19.10 -16.38
C LYS A 455 -2.82 -19.96 -15.16
N THR A 456 -1.59 -20.02 -14.63
CA THR A 456 -1.24 -20.88 -13.48
C THR A 456 -0.45 -20.16 -12.41
N LEU A 457 0.12 -19.01 -12.73
CA LEU A 457 1.08 -18.24 -11.91
C LEU A 457 2.38 -19.01 -11.61
N GLU A 458 2.65 -20.09 -12.34
CA GLU A 458 3.90 -20.84 -12.26
C GLU A 458 5.04 -20.10 -12.95
N SER A 459 6.22 -20.16 -12.35
CA SER A 459 7.47 -19.70 -12.94
C SER A 459 7.75 -20.42 -14.26
N LYS A 460 8.13 -19.68 -15.29
CA LYS A 460 8.64 -20.25 -16.56
C LYS A 460 10.09 -20.74 -16.45
N LYS A 461 10.79 -20.41 -15.34
CA LYS A 461 12.21 -20.70 -15.13
C LYS A 461 12.44 -21.83 -14.13
N GLN A 462 11.65 -21.86 -13.06
CA GLN A 462 11.79 -22.83 -11.98
C GLN A 462 10.49 -23.62 -11.81
N PRO A 463 10.43 -24.89 -12.27
CA PRO A 463 9.25 -25.73 -12.14
C PRO A 463 8.81 -25.92 -10.68
N GLY A 464 7.51 -25.82 -10.44
CA GLY A 464 6.94 -25.97 -9.11
C GLY A 464 7.03 -24.73 -8.21
N LEU A 465 7.61 -23.63 -8.73
CA LEU A 465 7.61 -22.32 -8.09
C LEU A 465 6.45 -21.48 -8.63
N TYR A 466 5.73 -20.80 -7.74
CA TYR A 466 4.60 -19.93 -8.07
C TYR A 466 4.79 -18.56 -7.41
N PHE A 467 4.19 -17.54 -8.00
CA PHE A 467 4.20 -16.18 -7.45
C PHE A 467 2.78 -15.64 -7.34
N ALA A 468 2.48 -14.85 -6.30
CA ALA A 468 1.15 -14.28 -6.10
C ALA A 468 1.18 -12.92 -5.39
N GLY A 469 0.28 -12.03 -5.78
CA GLY A 469 0.12 -10.70 -5.19
C GLY A 469 1.20 -9.72 -5.60
N GLU A 470 1.42 -8.71 -4.77
CA GLU A 470 2.27 -7.54 -5.01
C GLU A 470 3.78 -7.84 -5.19
N VAL A 471 4.21 -9.08 -5.03
CA VAL A 471 5.56 -9.51 -5.41
C VAL A 471 5.75 -9.55 -6.94
N LEU A 472 4.66 -9.66 -7.69
CA LEU A 472 4.65 -9.55 -9.16
C LEU A 472 4.63 -8.06 -9.56
N ASP A 473 5.16 -7.74 -10.75
CA ASP A 473 5.05 -6.40 -11.34
C ASP A 473 3.59 -6.12 -11.74
N MET A 474 2.78 -5.84 -10.71
CA MET A 474 1.34 -5.57 -10.84
C MET A 474 0.93 -4.54 -9.80
N ASP A 475 0.49 -3.38 -10.26
CA ASP A 475 -0.13 -2.38 -9.42
C ASP A 475 -1.42 -1.83 -10.04
N CYS A 476 -2.33 -1.41 -9.19
CA CYS A 476 -3.64 -0.89 -9.57
C CYS A 476 -3.89 0.45 -8.87
N ASP A 477 -4.92 1.16 -9.33
CA ASP A 477 -5.43 2.33 -8.64
C ASP A 477 -5.91 2.01 -7.22
N THR A 478 -6.15 3.08 -6.45
CA THR A 478 -6.86 2.96 -5.17
C THR A 478 -8.33 2.60 -5.41
N GLY A 479 -8.95 1.87 -4.47
CA GLY A 479 -10.37 1.53 -4.59
C GLY A 479 -10.73 0.06 -4.39
N GLY A 480 -9.83 -0.75 -3.81
CA GLY A 480 -10.04 -2.19 -3.57
C GLY A 480 -9.43 -3.10 -4.66
N TYR A 481 -8.91 -2.52 -5.73
CA TYR A 481 -8.36 -3.26 -6.88
C TYR A 481 -7.12 -4.07 -6.51
N ASN A 482 -6.15 -3.49 -5.79
CA ASN A 482 -4.91 -4.16 -5.40
C ASN A 482 -5.15 -5.39 -4.52
N LEU A 483 -6.07 -5.30 -3.56
CA LEU A 483 -6.43 -6.44 -2.72
C LEU A 483 -7.16 -7.51 -3.52
N GLN A 484 -8.08 -7.13 -4.43
CA GLN A 484 -8.75 -8.09 -5.32
C GLN A 484 -7.73 -8.85 -6.18
N VAL A 485 -6.78 -8.15 -6.81
CA VAL A 485 -5.74 -8.79 -7.63
C VAL A 485 -4.86 -9.71 -6.76
N ALA A 486 -4.54 -9.31 -5.53
CA ALA A 486 -3.80 -10.16 -4.59
C ALA A 486 -4.59 -11.43 -4.24
N PHE A 487 -5.89 -11.34 -3.96
CA PHE A 487 -6.74 -12.50 -3.70
C PHE A 487 -6.87 -13.41 -4.91
N SER A 488 -7.14 -12.83 -6.09
CA SER A 488 -7.33 -13.58 -7.34
C SER A 488 -6.08 -14.35 -7.74
N THR A 489 -4.93 -13.68 -7.72
CA THR A 489 -3.65 -14.30 -8.05
C THR A 489 -3.26 -15.34 -6.99
N GLY A 490 -3.49 -15.06 -5.71
CA GLY A 490 -3.27 -16.02 -4.64
C GLY A 490 -4.08 -17.30 -4.85
N TYR A 491 -5.38 -17.17 -5.06
CA TYR A 491 -6.27 -18.32 -5.22
C TYR A 491 -5.87 -19.19 -6.42
N LEU A 492 -5.57 -18.55 -7.57
CA LEU A 492 -5.15 -19.26 -8.79
C LEU A 492 -3.80 -19.96 -8.60
N ALA A 493 -2.81 -19.31 -7.97
CA ALA A 493 -1.52 -19.92 -7.69
C ALA A 493 -1.66 -21.16 -6.79
N GLY A 494 -2.49 -21.05 -5.74
CA GLY A 494 -2.77 -22.16 -4.85
C GLY A 494 -3.41 -23.35 -5.53
N GLN A 495 -4.49 -23.12 -6.29
CA GLN A 495 -5.16 -24.16 -7.07
C GLN A 495 -4.21 -24.83 -8.08
N SER A 496 -3.40 -24.01 -8.77
CA SER A 496 -2.47 -24.51 -9.79
C SER A 496 -1.37 -25.38 -9.18
N ALA A 497 -0.80 -24.95 -8.07
CA ALA A 497 0.19 -25.73 -7.33
C ALA A 497 -0.37 -27.08 -6.86
N ALA A 498 -1.60 -27.12 -6.38
CA ALA A 498 -2.27 -28.34 -5.96
C ALA A 498 -2.59 -29.28 -7.13
N LYS A 499 -3.13 -28.74 -8.24
CA LYS A 499 -3.39 -29.54 -9.46
C LYS A 499 -2.12 -30.18 -10.01
N ALA A 500 -0.99 -29.43 -9.98
CA ALA A 500 0.30 -29.96 -10.44
C ALA A 500 0.89 -31.06 -9.53
N LEU A 501 0.41 -31.21 -8.30
CA LEU A 501 0.75 -32.34 -7.43
C LEU A 501 -0.03 -33.60 -7.80
N ASN A 502 -1.26 -33.44 -8.28
CA ASN A 502 -2.15 -34.56 -8.58
C ASN A 502 -1.86 -35.19 -9.96
N ASN A 503 -1.16 -34.46 -10.85
CA ASN A 503 -0.80 -34.92 -12.19
C ASN A 503 0.57 -35.65 -12.24
N ASN A 504 1.27 -35.75 -11.13
CA ASN A 504 2.54 -36.46 -10.95
C ASN A 504 2.38 -37.60 -9.92
#